data_655b78c944e1d9969b9edeba541265c6
#
_entry.id   655b78c944e1d9969b9edeba541265c6
#
_cell.length_a   1.000
_cell.length_b   1.000
_cell.length_c   1.000
_cell.angle_alpha   90.00
_cell.angle_beta   90.00
_cell.angle_gamma   90.00
#
_symmetry.space_group_name_H-M   'P 1'
#
loop_
_entity.id
_entity.type
_entity.pdbx_description
1 polymer ?
#
loop_
_entity_poly.entity_id
_entity_poly.type
_entity_poly.pdbx_seq_one_letter_code
_entity_poly.pdbx_strand_id
1 'polypeptide(L)'
;MTIVIKGGSVVGVSGVEIADVLVDNDIIVKVGKNLTGDIALDATGCHIFPGFVDLHAHLREPGREDTETIETASRAGAKGGYTALIAMPNTNPAHDLSLIHI
;
A
#
# COMPACT_ATOMS: atom_id res chain seq x y z
N MET A 1 0.10 -14.78 12.39
CA MET A 1 0.66 -15.48 11.22
C MET A 1 1.73 -14.60 10.59
N THR A 2 2.86 -15.19 10.27
CA THR A 2 3.99 -14.46 9.71
C THR A 2 4.09 -14.63 8.20
N ILE A 3 4.50 -13.56 7.54
CA ILE A 3 4.81 -13.58 6.10
C ILE A 3 6.25 -13.12 5.95
N VAL A 4 7.04 -13.87 5.21
CA VAL A 4 8.39 -13.47 4.85
C VAL A 4 8.47 -13.16 3.35
N ILE A 5 8.97 -11.99 3.02
CA ILE A 5 9.24 -11.58 1.64
C ILE A 5 10.73 -11.83 1.39
N LYS A 6 11.05 -12.73 0.47
CA LYS A 6 12.38 -13.30 0.32
C LYS A 6 13.14 -12.74 -0.88
N GLY A 7 14.38 -12.34 -0.64
CA GLY A 7 15.39 -12.16 -1.68
C GLY A 7 15.21 -10.95 -2.61
N GLY A 8 14.39 -9.99 -2.23
CA GLY A 8 14.21 -8.77 -3.00
C GLY A 8 15.23 -7.69 -2.68
N SER A 9 15.28 -6.67 -3.52
CA SER A 9 16.07 -5.47 -3.30
C SER A 9 15.27 -4.52 -2.40
N VAL A 10 15.58 -4.50 -1.11
CA VAL A 10 14.90 -3.65 -0.13
C VAL A 10 15.41 -2.23 -0.25
N VAL A 11 14.49 -1.31 -0.54
CA VAL A 11 14.80 0.12 -0.69
C VAL A 11 14.54 0.82 0.64
N GLY A 12 15.59 1.33 1.24
CA GLY A 12 15.56 2.04 2.52
C GLY A 12 16.16 3.44 2.40
N VAL A 13 16.13 4.16 3.53
CA VAL A 13 16.65 5.53 3.60
C VAL A 13 18.16 5.59 3.29
N SER A 14 18.91 4.56 3.67
CA SER A 14 20.37 4.51 3.50
C SER A 14 20.81 3.82 2.20
N GLY A 15 19.89 3.38 1.36
CA GLY A 15 20.21 2.73 0.10
C GLY A 15 19.39 1.47 -0.17
N VAL A 16 19.90 0.62 -1.05
CA VAL A 16 19.24 -0.60 -1.51
C VAL A 16 20.11 -1.80 -1.17
N GLU A 17 19.51 -2.83 -0.57
CA GLU A 17 20.20 -4.07 -0.25
C GLU A 17 19.32 -5.28 -0.54
N ILE A 18 19.93 -6.40 -0.90
CA ILE A 18 19.24 -7.69 -1.01
C ILE A 18 19.01 -8.21 0.40
N ALA A 19 17.74 -8.36 0.77
CA ALA A 19 17.36 -8.83 2.11
C ALA A 19 15.98 -9.47 2.09
N ASP A 20 15.63 -10.11 3.20
CA ASP A 20 14.31 -10.61 3.48
C ASP A 20 13.59 -9.63 4.43
N VAL A 21 12.26 -9.55 4.31
CA VAL A 21 11.42 -8.76 5.19
C VAL A 21 10.41 -9.69 5.87
N LEU A 22 10.43 -9.70 7.19
CA LEU A 22 9.49 -10.49 7.99
C LEU A 22 8.39 -9.59 8.52
N VAL A 23 7.15 -9.98 8.24
CA VAL A 23 5.94 -9.29 8.67
C VAL A 23 5.17 -10.22 9.61
N ASP A 24 4.78 -9.72 10.76
CA ASP A 24 3.91 -10.41 11.70
C ASP A 24 2.71 -9.52 12.06
N ASN A 25 1.50 -10.01 11.77
CA ASN A 25 0.26 -9.30 12.05
C ASN A 25 0.31 -7.81 11.64
N ASP A 26 0.62 -7.57 10.37
CA ASP A 26 0.68 -6.25 9.74
C ASP A 26 1.83 -5.34 10.18
N ILE A 27 2.79 -5.89 10.95
CA ILE A 27 3.96 -5.14 11.40
C ILE A 27 5.22 -5.75 10.80
N ILE A 28 6.10 -4.92 10.25
CA ILE A 28 7.44 -5.34 9.86
C ILE A 28 8.26 -5.52 11.15
N VAL A 29 8.60 -6.76 11.46
CA VAL A 29 9.33 -7.09 12.70
C VAL A 29 10.82 -7.25 12.48
N LYS A 30 11.24 -7.55 11.24
CA LYS A 30 12.68 -7.70 10.95
C LYS A 30 12.97 -7.54 9.46
N VAL A 31 14.09 -6.92 9.16
CA VAL A 31 14.72 -6.92 7.85
C VAL A 31 16.11 -7.51 8.01
N GLY A 32 16.44 -8.49 7.20
CA GLY A 32 17.73 -9.19 7.33
C GLY A 32 17.85 -10.33 6.34
N LYS A 33 18.72 -11.29 6.64
CA LYS A 33 18.98 -12.43 5.76
C LYS A 33 18.53 -13.73 6.41
N ASN A 34 18.17 -14.71 5.57
CA ASN A 34 17.79 -16.05 6.00
C ASN A 34 16.62 -16.07 6.99
N LEU A 35 15.66 -15.17 6.79
CA LEU A 35 14.44 -15.12 7.61
C LEU A 35 13.46 -16.18 7.14
N THR A 36 12.62 -16.65 8.06
CA THR A 36 11.58 -17.64 7.80
C THR A 36 10.24 -17.15 8.35
N GLY A 37 9.17 -17.58 7.75
CA GLY A 37 7.79 -17.27 8.16
C GLY A 37 6.84 -18.37 7.73
N ASP A 38 5.60 -18.28 8.18
CA ASP A 38 4.55 -19.25 7.84
C ASP A 38 4.24 -19.26 6.34
N ILE A 39 4.26 -18.08 5.74
CA ILE A 39 4.08 -17.88 4.29
C ILE A 39 5.35 -17.22 3.76
N ALA A 40 5.88 -17.75 2.67
CA ALA A 40 7.03 -17.16 1.97
C ALA A 40 6.60 -16.63 0.60
N LEU A 41 6.93 -15.37 0.35
CA LEU A 41 6.75 -14.70 -0.94
C LEU A 41 8.12 -14.51 -1.59
N ASP A 42 8.30 -15.03 -2.78
CA ASP A 42 9.56 -14.86 -3.53
C ASP A 42 9.57 -13.49 -4.21
N ALA A 43 10.50 -12.65 -3.81
CA ALA A 43 10.72 -11.32 -4.37
C ALA A 43 12.03 -11.22 -5.16
N THR A 44 12.61 -12.34 -5.56
CA THR A 44 13.82 -12.36 -6.37
C THR A 44 13.63 -11.54 -7.65
N GLY A 45 14.54 -10.59 -7.89
CA GLY A 45 14.45 -9.69 -9.05
C GLY A 45 13.49 -8.51 -8.87
N CYS A 46 12.80 -8.43 -7.73
CA CYS A 46 11.88 -7.34 -7.41
C CYS A 46 12.53 -6.32 -6.47
N HIS A 47 12.04 -5.10 -6.49
CA HIS A 47 12.31 -4.11 -5.47
C HIS A 47 11.21 -4.16 -4.40
N ILE A 48 11.60 -4.06 -3.14
CA ILE A 48 10.67 -4.01 -2.01
C ILE A 48 10.68 -2.58 -1.47
N PHE A 49 9.54 -1.91 -1.57
CA PHE A 49 9.34 -0.56 -1.07
C PHE A 49 8.37 -0.57 0.10
N PRO A 50 8.40 0.45 0.97
CA PRO A 50 7.23 0.77 1.79
C PRO A 50 6.01 1.01 0.92
N GLY A 51 4.81 0.78 1.43
CA GLY A 51 3.59 1.07 0.69
C GLY A 51 3.55 2.54 0.25
N PHE A 52 3.11 2.76 -1.00
CA PHE A 52 3.04 4.11 -1.54
C PHE A 52 1.88 4.90 -0.94
N VAL A 53 2.05 6.22 -0.87
CA VAL A 53 1.02 7.16 -0.44
C VAL A 53 0.76 8.13 -1.59
N ASP A 54 -0.50 8.22 -2.04
CA ASP A 54 -0.92 9.20 -3.03
C ASP A 54 -1.52 10.39 -2.29
N LEU A 55 -0.87 11.55 -2.39
CA LEU A 55 -1.29 12.77 -1.70
C LEU A 55 -2.36 13.56 -2.46
N HIS A 56 -2.76 13.13 -3.65
CA HIS A 56 -3.69 13.88 -4.51
C HIS A 56 -4.47 12.92 -5.41
N ALA A 57 -5.49 12.27 -4.84
CA ALA A 57 -6.32 11.31 -5.55
C ALA A 57 -7.76 11.82 -5.73
N HIS A 58 -8.33 11.58 -6.90
CA HIS A 58 -9.72 11.91 -7.20
C HIS A 58 -10.55 10.62 -7.17
N LEU A 59 -11.35 10.43 -6.11
CA LEU A 59 -12.11 9.20 -5.93
C LEU A 59 -13.47 9.20 -6.65
N ARG A 60 -13.93 10.37 -7.11
CA ARG A 60 -15.15 10.59 -7.90
C ARG A 60 -16.46 10.24 -7.21
N GLU A 61 -16.44 9.83 -5.96
CA GLU A 61 -17.62 9.55 -5.15
C GLU A 61 -17.61 10.46 -3.91
N PRO A 62 -18.72 11.17 -3.63
CA PRO A 62 -20.00 11.17 -4.36
C PRO A 62 -20.00 12.06 -5.61
N GLY A 63 -20.91 11.76 -6.54
CA GLY A 63 -21.27 12.61 -7.67
C GLY A 63 -20.88 12.09 -9.05
N ARG A 64 -19.85 11.25 -9.15
CA ARG A 64 -19.37 10.67 -10.41
C ARG A 64 -19.08 9.18 -10.28
N GLU A 65 -19.98 8.46 -9.63
CA GLU A 65 -19.89 7.02 -9.45
C GLU A 65 -19.92 6.24 -10.78
N ASP A 66 -20.40 6.89 -11.84
CA ASP A 66 -20.33 6.39 -13.20
C ASP A 66 -18.88 6.20 -13.70
N THR A 67 -17.94 6.99 -13.19
CA THR A 67 -16.53 6.90 -13.57
C THR A 67 -15.69 6.15 -12.57
N GLU A 68 -15.91 6.36 -11.27
CA GLU A 68 -15.13 5.71 -10.22
C GLU A 68 -15.91 5.74 -8.90
N THR A 69 -15.70 4.72 -8.07
CA THR A 69 -16.19 4.70 -6.68
C THR A 69 -15.01 4.64 -5.72
N ILE A 70 -15.24 4.93 -4.45
CA ILE A 70 -14.21 4.78 -3.41
C ILE A 70 -13.69 3.35 -3.39
N GLU A 71 -14.58 2.37 -3.52
CA GLU A 71 -14.20 0.96 -3.56
C GLU A 71 -13.31 0.64 -4.77
N THR A 72 -13.70 1.04 -5.98
CA THR A 72 -12.92 0.72 -7.18
C THR A 72 -11.59 1.44 -7.19
N ALA A 73 -11.55 2.70 -6.76
CA ALA A 73 -10.32 3.47 -6.65
C ALA A 73 -9.35 2.87 -5.61
N SER A 74 -9.87 2.48 -4.44
CA SER A 74 -9.05 1.88 -3.39
C SER A 74 -8.50 0.50 -3.80
N ARG A 75 -9.29 -0.30 -4.50
CA ARG A 75 -8.83 -1.58 -5.06
C ARG A 75 -7.73 -1.38 -6.10
N ALA A 76 -7.89 -0.40 -6.99
CA ALA A 76 -6.87 -0.06 -7.98
C ALA A 76 -5.59 0.42 -7.30
N GLY A 77 -5.71 1.27 -6.29
CA GLY A 77 -4.60 1.74 -5.48
C GLY A 77 -3.86 0.59 -4.81
N ALA A 78 -4.58 -0.30 -4.13
CA ALA A 78 -3.99 -1.47 -3.47
C ALA A 78 -3.24 -2.36 -4.47
N LYS A 79 -3.81 -2.60 -5.64
CA LYS A 79 -3.15 -3.37 -6.70
C LYS A 79 -1.87 -2.69 -7.21
N GLY A 80 -1.82 -1.36 -7.19
CA GLY A 80 -0.65 -0.57 -7.56
C GLY A 80 0.39 -0.42 -6.44
N GLY A 81 0.14 -0.98 -5.26
CA GLY A 81 1.06 -0.89 -4.11
C GLY A 81 0.83 0.33 -3.22
N TYR A 82 -0.30 1.01 -3.37
CA TYR A 82 -0.64 2.13 -2.50
C TYR A 82 -1.30 1.64 -1.22
N THR A 83 -0.89 2.19 -0.09
CA THR A 83 -1.44 1.88 1.23
C THR A 83 -2.26 3.03 1.81
N ALA A 84 -2.17 4.21 1.23
CA ALA A 84 -2.98 5.36 1.59
C ALA A 84 -3.23 6.26 0.38
N LEU A 85 -4.42 6.83 0.33
CA LEU A 85 -4.84 7.80 -0.69
C LEU A 85 -5.42 9.02 0.03
N ILE A 86 -4.98 10.21 -0.34
CA ILE A 86 -5.54 11.46 0.15
C ILE A 86 -6.51 11.99 -0.91
N ALA A 87 -7.79 11.89 -0.60
CA ALA A 87 -8.85 12.25 -1.54
C ALA A 87 -8.99 13.77 -1.66
N MET A 88 -9.11 14.25 -2.90
CA MET A 88 -9.43 15.64 -3.16
C MET A 88 -10.93 15.90 -2.94
N PRO A 89 -11.30 17.08 -2.42
CA PRO A 89 -12.68 17.37 -2.04
C PRO A 89 -13.59 17.80 -3.19
N ASN A 90 -13.17 17.70 -4.44
CA ASN A 90 -13.90 18.13 -5.62
C ASN A 90 -14.98 17.13 -6.06
N THR A 91 -15.82 16.74 -5.15
CA THR A 91 -16.96 15.84 -5.36
C THR A 91 -18.27 16.61 -5.27
N ASN A 92 -19.41 15.95 -5.51
CA ASN A 92 -20.73 16.57 -5.41
C ASN A 92 -21.68 15.68 -4.56
N PRO A 93 -21.99 16.07 -3.31
CA PRO A 93 -21.43 17.24 -2.59
C PRO A 93 -19.94 17.12 -2.31
N ALA A 94 -19.29 18.25 -2.02
CA ALA A 94 -17.87 18.27 -1.70
C ALA A 94 -17.57 17.43 -0.46
N HIS A 95 -16.43 16.74 -0.45
CA HIS A 95 -15.96 16.01 0.73
C HIS A 95 -15.71 16.98 1.88
N ASP A 96 -16.45 16.80 2.95
CA ASP A 96 -16.27 17.53 4.20
C ASP A 96 -16.13 16.53 5.37
N LEU A 97 -16.11 17.04 6.58
CA LEU A 97 -15.93 16.19 7.76
C LEU A 97 -17.03 15.14 7.92
N SER A 98 -18.23 15.39 7.42
CA SER A 98 -19.33 14.42 7.52
C SER A 98 -19.14 13.22 6.60
N LEU A 99 -18.43 13.38 5.50
CA LEU A 99 -18.17 12.32 4.53
C LEU A 99 -16.98 11.45 4.90
N ILE A 100 -15.97 11.99 5.55
CA ILE A 100 -14.79 11.20 5.93
C ILE A 100 -15.04 10.21 7.06
N HIS A 101 -16.19 10.28 7.71
CA HIS A 101 -16.58 9.38 8.80
C HIS A 101 -17.53 8.27 8.34
N ILE A 102 -17.80 8.17 7.08
CA ILE A 102 -18.65 7.11 6.52
C ILE A 102 -17.86 5.76 6.42
#